data_36bbdef17a399bac602e391992e47e50
#
_entry.id   36bbdef17a399bac602e391992e47e50
#
_cell.length_a   1.000
_cell.length_b   1.000
_cell.length_c   1.000
_cell.angle_alpha   90.00
_cell.angle_beta   90.00
_cell.angle_gamma   90.00
#
_symmetry.space_group_name_H-M   'P 1'
#
loop_
_entity.id
_entity.type
_entity.pdbx_description
1 polymer ?
#
loop_
_entity_poly.entity_id
_entity_poly.type
_entity_poly.pdbx_seq_one_letter_code
_entity_poly.pdbx_strand_id
1 'polypeptide(L)'
;MQPMPLKKRRFYFYVLSLVFFLAIPALIFYESGYRLGDSFNFVKTGGIYIYSPESGSEIYLNGDKIEETGFFLKDFFVDDLKPGKYSVLISKEKFWPWAKNVTIKEGMVAEAIAFLIPKDPEGETVPKNIEEANPAETETSGKTATTKKKPEANPEYLRILSLFEEEKINKEKVVKSNTLAKNPADESPATSSPEKTEEYIYEKVSPRGKVGLWREGNQILAKWLKSDRSLPYYFCEGNNENCREIIAIFNSASVVRSLDFYPGRDDVVVIAVENGIFAIEIDSRKTQNFQPIYKGVDPYFIIDGNTFYVKDKDAIIKIKI
;
A
#
# COMPACT_ATOMS: atom_id res chain seq x y z
N MET A 1 24.31 16.19 -65.30
CA MET A 1 25.03 15.65 -64.10
C MET A 1 25.98 14.57 -64.59
N GLN A 2 27.30 14.73 -64.37
CA GLN A 2 28.27 13.68 -64.75
C GLN A 2 28.24 12.53 -63.72
N PRO A 3 28.18 11.25 -64.14
CA PRO A 3 28.15 10.12 -63.23
C PRO A 3 29.52 10.02 -62.51
N MET A 4 29.45 9.75 -61.20
CA MET A 4 30.62 9.61 -60.34
C MET A 4 31.53 8.47 -60.84
N PRO A 5 32.90 8.67 -60.86
CA PRO A 5 33.82 7.65 -61.30
C PRO A 5 33.77 6.39 -60.43
N LEU A 6 33.90 5.21 -61.05
CA LEU A 6 33.72 3.88 -60.44
C LEU A 6 34.53 3.69 -59.13
N LYS A 7 35.75 4.24 -59.06
CA LYS A 7 36.62 4.18 -57.84
C LYS A 7 35.98 4.89 -56.64
N LYS A 8 35.39 6.08 -56.85
CA LYS A 8 34.70 6.84 -55.80
C LYS A 8 33.43 6.14 -55.36
N ARG A 9 32.66 5.54 -56.28
CA ARG A 9 31.45 4.74 -55.92
C ARG A 9 31.79 3.56 -55.05
N ARG A 10 32.85 2.77 -55.37
CA ARG A 10 33.30 1.64 -54.55
C ARG A 10 33.77 2.10 -53.18
N PHE A 11 34.52 3.22 -53.10
CA PHE A 11 34.95 3.78 -51.83
C PHE A 11 33.75 4.14 -50.92
N TYR A 12 32.79 4.89 -51.45
CA TYR A 12 31.57 5.23 -50.68
C TYR A 12 30.78 4.00 -50.27
N PHE A 13 30.69 2.99 -51.14
CA PHE A 13 30.01 1.74 -50.82
C PHE A 13 30.69 1.03 -49.64
N TYR A 14 32.01 0.90 -49.63
CA TYR A 14 32.71 0.27 -48.51
C TYR A 14 32.63 1.08 -47.25
N VAL A 15 32.74 2.41 -47.31
CA VAL A 15 32.56 3.27 -46.13
C VAL A 15 31.15 3.15 -45.56
N LEU A 16 30.15 3.21 -46.42
CA LEU A 16 28.75 3.07 -45.98
C LEU A 16 28.47 1.69 -45.38
N SER A 17 29.00 0.63 -46.03
CA SER A 17 28.89 -0.73 -45.50
C SER A 17 29.57 -0.84 -44.13
N LEU A 18 30.76 -0.29 -43.97
CA LEU A 18 31.48 -0.29 -42.68
C LEU A 18 30.67 0.41 -41.59
N VAL A 19 30.15 1.61 -41.91
CA VAL A 19 29.29 2.37 -40.96
C VAL A 19 28.06 1.56 -40.59
N PHE A 20 27.41 0.92 -41.57
CA PHE A 20 26.25 0.09 -41.34
C PHE A 20 26.53 -1.11 -40.42
N PHE A 21 27.62 -1.83 -40.70
CA PHE A 21 28.03 -2.98 -39.88
C PHE A 21 28.50 -2.60 -38.46
N LEU A 22 28.94 -1.37 -38.24
CA LEU A 22 29.28 -0.87 -36.89
C LEU A 22 28.04 -0.30 -36.17
N ALA A 23 27.14 0.36 -36.91
CA ALA A 23 25.95 1.01 -36.33
C ALA A 23 24.89 -0.01 -35.85
N ILE A 24 24.66 -1.10 -36.61
CA ILE A 24 23.64 -2.08 -36.25
C ILE A 24 23.92 -2.76 -34.92
N PRO A 25 25.10 -3.34 -34.64
CA PRO A 25 25.38 -3.90 -33.33
C PRO A 25 25.28 -2.86 -32.21
N ALA A 26 25.73 -1.62 -32.42
CA ALA A 26 25.61 -0.55 -31.44
C ALA A 26 24.14 -0.24 -31.12
N LEU A 27 23.27 -0.18 -32.12
CA LEU A 27 21.83 0.00 -31.95
C LEU A 27 21.18 -1.17 -31.19
N ILE A 28 21.54 -2.41 -31.56
CA ILE A 28 21.02 -3.60 -30.87
C ILE A 28 21.44 -3.60 -29.40
N PHE A 29 22.69 -3.24 -29.09
CA PHE A 29 23.16 -3.09 -27.71
C PHE A 29 22.39 -2.00 -26.97
N TYR A 30 22.16 -0.87 -27.60
CA TYR A 30 21.41 0.24 -27.03
C TYR A 30 19.97 -0.14 -26.73
N GLU A 31 19.25 -0.75 -27.69
CA GLU A 31 17.87 -1.24 -27.54
C GLU A 31 17.75 -2.39 -26.54
N SER A 32 18.83 -3.18 -26.35
CA SER A 32 18.88 -4.23 -25.32
C SER A 32 19.08 -3.68 -23.90
N GLY A 33 19.12 -2.36 -23.73
CA GLY A 33 19.29 -1.68 -22.45
C GLY A 33 20.73 -1.61 -21.96
N TYR A 34 21.71 -1.84 -22.81
CA TYR A 34 23.13 -1.66 -22.44
C TYR A 34 23.54 -0.20 -22.57
N ARG A 35 24.12 0.34 -21.52
CA ARG A 35 24.68 1.71 -21.49
C ARG A 35 26.13 1.65 -21.08
N LEU A 36 26.90 2.66 -21.51
CA LEU A 36 28.29 2.79 -21.12
C LEU A 36 28.38 3.21 -19.65
N GLY A 37 28.97 2.38 -18.81
CA GLY A 37 29.25 2.67 -17.40
C GLY A 37 30.43 3.61 -17.22
N ASP A 38 30.67 4.06 -15.99
CA ASP A 38 31.68 5.06 -15.64
C ASP A 38 33.14 4.58 -15.87
N SER A 39 33.35 3.26 -15.96
CA SER A 39 34.64 2.61 -16.20
C SER A 39 34.76 2.03 -17.62
N PHE A 40 34.04 2.57 -18.60
CA PHE A 40 33.98 2.07 -19.99
C PHE A 40 33.51 0.60 -20.13
N ASN A 41 32.82 0.07 -19.09
CA ASN A 41 32.16 -1.21 -19.14
C ASN A 41 30.71 -1.04 -19.63
N PHE A 42 30.16 -2.07 -20.28
CA PHE A 42 28.74 -2.10 -20.62
C PHE A 42 27.96 -2.59 -19.42
N VAL A 43 26.99 -1.77 -18.98
CA VAL A 43 26.09 -2.08 -17.88
C VAL A 43 24.68 -2.18 -18.43
N LYS A 44 23.99 -3.27 -18.08
CA LYS A 44 22.57 -3.41 -18.44
C LYS A 44 21.74 -2.59 -17.47
N THR A 45 20.99 -1.62 -18.01
CA THR A 45 20.10 -0.77 -17.21
C THR A 45 18.84 -1.50 -16.79
N GLY A 46 18.15 -0.96 -15.82
CA GLY A 46 16.81 -1.36 -15.39
C GLY A 46 15.87 -0.17 -15.35
N GLY A 47 14.73 -0.30 -14.69
CA GLY A 47 13.75 0.77 -14.57
C GLY A 47 13.01 0.78 -13.24
N ILE A 48 12.22 1.82 -13.03
CA ILE A 48 11.29 1.94 -11.92
C ILE A 48 9.88 2.20 -12.48
N TYR A 49 8.92 1.36 -12.10
CA TYR A 49 7.51 1.64 -12.26
C TYR A 49 7.01 2.38 -11.02
N ILE A 50 6.49 3.59 -11.20
CA ILE A 50 6.02 4.46 -10.14
C ILE A 50 4.52 4.67 -10.34
N TYR A 51 3.74 4.47 -9.26
CA TYR A 51 2.30 4.73 -9.25
C TYR A 51 1.94 5.62 -8.06
N SER A 52 1.11 6.65 -8.31
CA SER A 52 0.47 7.47 -7.28
C SER A 52 -1.04 7.53 -7.52
N PRO A 53 -1.89 7.26 -6.53
CA PRO A 53 -3.35 7.27 -6.70
C PRO A 53 -3.91 8.68 -6.92
N GLU A 54 -3.17 9.71 -6.50
CA GLU A 54 -3.61 11.09 -6.49
C GLU A 54 -3.08 11.86 -7.71
N SER A 55 -3.94 12.63 -8.39
CA SER A 55 -3.53 13.58 -9.43
C SER A 55 -2.88 14.83 -8.82
N GLY A 56 -1.93 15.44 -9.52
CA GLY A 56 -1.15 16.57 -9.01
C GLY A 56 -0.12 16.17 -7.95
N SER A 57 0.27 14.89 -7.92
CA SER A 57 1.37 14.44 -7.08
C SER A 57 2.70 14.66 -7.78
N GLU A 58 3.64 15.31 -7.12
CA GLU A 58 4.99 15.51 -7.61
C GLU A 58 5.85 14.29 -7.30
N ILE A 59 6.57 13.80 -8.30
CA ILE A 59 7.45 12.63 -8.23
C ILE A 59 8.88 13.08 -8.28
N TYR A 60 9.66 12.67 -7.30
CA TYR A 60 11.09 12.97 -7.19
C TYR A 60 11.89 11.67 -7.18
N LEU A 61 13.00 11.67 -7.93
CA LEU A 61 13.97 10.59 -7.95
C LEU A 61 15.34 11.15 -7.52
N ASN A 62 15.89 10.60 -6.43
CA ASN A 62 17.14 11.08 -5.82
C ASN A 62 17.15 12.59 -5.47
N GLY A 63 15.97 13.17 -5.24
CA GLY A 63 15.80 14.60 -4.91
C GLY A 63 15.45 15.50 -6.09
N ASP A 64 15.60 15.03 -7.31
CA ASP A 64 15.22 15.77 -8.52
C ASP A 64 13.77 15.49 -8.89
N LYS A 65 12.98 16.55 -9.15
CA LYS A 65 11.62 16.39 -9.67
C LYS A 65 11.68 15.87 -11.10
N ILE A 66 11.09 14.69 -11.32
CA ILE A 66 11.11 14.04 -12.63
C ILE A 66 9.76 14.17 -13.35
N GLU A 67 8.63 14.19 -12.59
CA GLU A 67 7.30 14.18 -13.19
C GLU A 67 6.23 14.68 -12.21
N GLU A 68 5.00 14.87 -12.71
CA GLU A 68 3.81 15.19 -11.94
C GLU A 68 2.61 14.40 -12.49
N THR A 69 1.85 13.76 -11.59
CA THR A 69 0.69 12.94 -11.98
C THR A 69 -0.44 13.82 -12.53
N GLY A 70 -0.96 13.43 -13.68
CA GLY A 70 -2.14 14.05 -14.29
C GLY A 70 -3.45 13.44 -13.79
N PHE A 71 -4.56 13.93 -14.34
CA PHE A 71 -5.88 13.36 -14.04
C PHE A 71 -6.04 11.93 -14.57
N PHE A 72 -5.51 11.64 -15.75
CA PHE A 72 -5.58 10.32 -16.39
C PHE A 72 -4.32 9.50 -16.22
N LEU A 73 -3.16 10.15 -16.09
CA LEU A 73 -1.86 9.49 -16.01
C LEU A 73 -1.39 9.49 -14.56
N LYS A 74 -1.53 8.34 -13.91
CA LYS A 74 -1.18 8.14 -12.50
C LYS A 74 0.05 7.26 -12.32
N ASP A 75 0.55 6.70 -13.39
CA ASP A 75 1.70 5.81 -13.44
C ASP A 75 2.77 6.34 -14.39
N PHE A 76 4.02 6.12 -14.01
CA PHE A 76 5.20 6.52 -14.76
C PHE A 76 6.20 5.38 -14.78
N PHE A 77 6.88 5.26 -15.90
CA PHE A 77 7.99 4.35 -16.06
C PHE A 77 9.28 5.16 -16.31
N VAL A 78 10.24 5.01 -15.42
CA VAL A 78 11.58 5.59 -15.57
C VAL A 78 12.50 4.48 -15.98
N ASP A 79 12.99 4.54 -17.21
CA ASP A 79 13.92 3.58 -17.81
C ASP A 79 15.37 4.05 -17.74
N ASP A 80 16.27 3.27 -18.33
CA ASP A 80 17.69 3.59 -18.49
C ASP A 80 18.45 3.86 -17.19
N LEU A 81 17.94 3.38 -16.06
CA LEU A 81 18.57 3.56 -14.77
C LEU A 81 19.69 2.53 -14.56
N LYS A 82 20.88 2.99 -14.19
CA LYS A 82 21.99 2.10 -13.83
C LYS A 82 21.60 1.26 -12.60
N PRO A 83 22.10 0.01 -12.48
CA PRO A 83 21.91 -0.76 -11.25
C PRO A 83 22.42 0.01 -10.03
N GLY A 84 21.60 0.09 -9.00
CA GLY A 84 21.92 0.89 -7.81
C GLY A 84 20.71 1.17 -6.93
N LYS A 85 20.93 1.98 -5.89
CA LYS A 85 19.88 2.41 -4.97
C LYS A 85 19.36 3.78 -5.38
N TYR A 86 18.05 3.91 -5.41
CA TYR A 86 17.36 5.14 -5.75
C TYR A 86 16.35 5.48 -4.67
N SER A 87 16.26 6.77 -4.35
CA SER A 87 15.24 7.31 -3.45
C SER A 87 14.09 7.86 -4.28
N VAL A 88 12.90 7.30 -4.09
CA VAL A 88 11.65 7.81 -4.68
C VAL A 88 10.90 8.55 -3.61
N LEU A 89 10.50 9.80 -3.87
CA LEU A 89 9.63 10.59 -3.03
C LEU A 89 8.43 11.02 -3.86
N ILE A 90 7.24 10.83 -3.33
CA ILE A 90 5.99 11.30 -3.92
C ILE A 90 5.32 12.22 -2.91
N SER A 91 5.06 13.46 -3.33
CA SER A 91 4.45 14.47 -2.49
C SER A 91 3.28 15.15 -3.18
N LYS A 92 2.28 15.52 -2.39
CA LYS A 92 1.14 16.32 -2.81
C LYS A 92 0.78 17.28 -1.68
N GLU A 93 0.40 18.52 -2.03
CA GLU A 93 -0.08 19.48 -1.06
C GLU A 93 -1.26 18.90 -0.25
N LYS A 94 -1.27 19.12 1.07
CA LYS A 94 -2.27 18.62 2.03
C LYS A 94 -2.29 17.11 2.25
N PHE A 95 -1.34 16.36 1.68
CA PHE A 95 -1.17 14.92 1.92
C PHE A 95 0.15 14.64 2.66
N TRP A 96 0.21 13.52 3.35
CA TRP A 96 1.46 13.01 3.88
C TRP A 96 2.33 12.50 2.73
N PRO A 97 3.61 12.87 2.68
CA PRO A 97 4.49 12.39 1.62
C PRO A 97 4.76 10.89 1.77
N TRP A 98 4.95 10.22 0.64
CA TRP A 98 5.36 8.84 0.58
C TRP A 98 6.79 8.75 0.05
N ALA A 99 7.65 8.00 0.74
CA ALA A 99 9.03 7.84 0.34
C ALA A 99 9.48 6.38 0.39
N LYS A 100 10.29 5.95 -0.58
CA LYS A 100 10.80 4.59 -0.66
C LYS A 100 12.20 4.56 -1.27
N ASN A 101 13.09 3.76 -0.64
CA ASN A 101 14.35 3.41 -1.27
C ASN A 101 14.17 2.11 -2.06
N VAL A 102 14.35 2.19 -3.36
CA VAL A 102 14.27 1.04 -4.26
C VAL A 102 15.65 0.70 -4.79
N THR A 103 15.91 -0.57 -5.03
CA THR A 103 17.17 -1.00 -5.65
C THR A 103 16.86 -1.55 -7.04
N ILE A 104 17.56 -1.03 -8.02
CA ILE A 104 17.46 -1.48 -9.41
C ILE A 104 18.56 -2.53 -9.65
N LYS A 105 18.18 -3.65 -10.24
CA LYS A 105 19.06 -4.69 -10.75
C LYS A 105 19.11 -4.64 -12.26
N GLU A 106 20.15 -5.22 -12.84
CA GLU A 106 20.32 -5.30 -14.29
C GLU A 106 19.11 -5.94 -14.97
N GLY A 107 18.53 -5.24 -15.93
CA GLY A 107 17.41 -5.68 -16.74
C GLY A 107 16.10 -5.92 -15.97
N MET A 108 15.98 -5.41 -14.74
CA MET A 108 14.79 -5.57 -13.90
C MET A 108 14.07 -4.24 -13.68
N VAL A 109 12.77 -4.33 -13.44
CA VAL A 109 11.91 -3.21 -13.05
C VAL A 109 11.62 -3.32 -11.56
N ALA A 110 11.90 -2.24 -10.82
CA ALA A 110 11.49 -2.09 -9.44
C ALA A 110 10.13 -1.39 -9.38
N GLU A 111 9.26 -1.77 -8.44
CA GLU A 111 7.96 -1.15 -8.23
C GLU A 111 7.99 -0.20 -7.04
N ALA A 112 7.36 0.98 -7.22
CA ALA A 112 7.16 2.01 -6.22
C ALA A 112 5.68 2.45 -6.27
N ILE A 113 4.83 1.78 -5.49
CA ILE A 113 3.37 1.97 -5.49
C ILE A 113 2.98 2.75 -4.24
N ALA A 114 2.79 4.06 -4.40
CA ALA A 114 2.47 4.94 -3.29
C ALA A 114 1.03 4.80 -2.79
N PHE A 115 0.83 5.19 -1.54
CA PHE A 115 -0.44 5.63 -0.98
C PHE A 115 -0.24 6.99 -0.34
N LEU A 116 -1.23 7.85 -0.42
CA LEU A 116 -1.18 9.20 0.11
C LEU A 116 -2.39 9.42 1.01
N ILE A 117 -2.16 9.73 2.27
CA ILE A 117 -3.20 10.02 3.25
C ILE A 117 -3.33 11.53 3.39
N PRO A 118 -4.54 12.12 3.33
CA PRO A 118 -4.76 13.52 3.65
C PRO A 118 -4.26 13.87 5.05
N LYS A 119 -3.63 15.03 5.23
CA LYS A 119 -3.17 15.50 6.56
C LYS A 119 -4.33 15.82 7.48
N ASP A 120 -5.39 16.37 6.90
CA ASP A 120 -6.63 16.74 7.58
C ASP A 120 -7.80 16.11 6.81
N PRO A 121 -8.09 14.82 7.04
CA PRO A 121 -9.20 14.15 6.36
C PRO A 121 -10.54 14.75 6.82
N GLU A 122 -11.44 14.96 5.86
CA GLU A 122 -12.78 15.44 6.15
C GLU A 122 -13.55 14.38 6.95
N GLY A 123 -13.97 14.76 8.16
CA GLY A 123 -14.76 13.92 9.06
C GLY A 123 -16.14 14.51 9.33
N GLU A 124 -17.18 13.71 9.21
CA GLU A 124 -18.54 14.05 9.54
C GLU A 124 -19.01 13.23 10.73
N THR A 125 -19.49 13.90 11.78
CA THR A 125 -20.04 13.19 12.96
C THR A 125 -21.40 12.58 12.62
N VAL A 126 -21.54 11.29 12.86
CA VAL A 126 -22.83 10.60 12.74
C VAL A 126 -23.67 10.90 13.99
N PRO A 127 -24.78 11.65 13.86
CA PRO A 127 -25.59 12.03 15.02
C PRO A 127 -26.30 10.82 15.65
N LYS A 128 -26.39 10.80 16.98
CA LYS A 128 -27.05 9.71 17.72
C LYS A 128 -28.55 9.70 17.51
N ASN A 129 -29.15 10.88 17.41
CA ASN A 129 -30.61 11.09 17.32
C ASN A 129 -30.96 11.85 16.03
N ILE A 130 -32.17 11.63 15.52
CA ILE A 130 -32.68 12.30 14.32
C ILE A 130 -32.79 13.84 14.54
N GLU A 131 -33.10 14.28 15.76
CA GLU A 131 -33.18 15.71 16.10
C GLU A 131 -31.83 16.42 16.03
N GLU A 132 -30.71 15.72 16.28
CA GLU A 132 -29.36 16.23 16.11
C GLU A 132 -28.97 16.35 14.63
N ALA A 133 -29.60 15.56 13.74
CA ALA A 133 -29.33 15.57 12.31
C ALA A 133 -29.97 16.75 11.57
N ASN A 134 -31.09 17.33 12.09
CA ASN A 134 -31.87 18.42 11.47
C ASN A 134 -32.16 19.55 12.47
N PRO A 135 -31.17 20.32 12.91
CA PRO A 135 -31.40 21.41 13.87
C PRO A 135 -32.25 22.57 13.30
N ALA A 136 -32.37 22.68 11.97
CA ALA A 136 -33.08 23.78 11.30
C ALA A 136 -34.61 23.64 11.27
N GLU A 137 -35.18 22.45 11.54
CA GLU A 137 -36.63 22.23 11.47
C GLU A 137 -37.36 22.47 12.83
N THR A 138 -36.62 22.68 13.92
CA THR A 138 -37.20 22.74 15.28
C THR A 138 -37.61 24.16 15.69
N GLU A 139 -37.27 25.22 14.92
CA GLU A 139 -37.52 26.59 15.35
C GLU A 139 -38.87 27.19 14.90
N THR A 140 -39.73 26.52 14.15
CA THR A 140 -40.96 27.08 13.59
C THR A 140 -42.26 26.38 14.01
N SER A 141 -42.43 26.03 15.28
CA SER A 141 -43.76 25.69 15.76
C SER A 141 -43.99 26.25 17.15
N GLY A 142 -44.81 27.28 17.20
CA GLY A 142 -45.21 27.95 18.43
C GLY A 142 -46.04 27.05 19.37
N LYS A 143 -45.78 27.28 20.64
CA LYS A 143 -46.64 27.02 21.83
C LYS A 143 -47.76 25.99 21.71
N THR A 144 -47.49 24.77 22.06
CA THR A 144 -48.45 23.88 22.70
C THR A 144 -47.68 22.90 23.59
N ALA A 145 -48.18 22.65 24.82
CA ALA A 145 -47.57 21.77 25.80
C ALA A 145 -47.34 20.38 25.21
N THR A 146 -46.08 20.08 24.91
CA THR A 146 -45.71 18.81 24.28
C THR A 146 -45.09 17.90 25.32
N THR A 147 -45.71 16.76 25.54
CA THR A 147 -45.12 15.55 26.08
C THR A 147 -43.76 15.37 25.40
N LYS A 148 -42.66 15.39 26.16
CA LYS A 148 -41.29 15.16 25.64
C LYS A 148 -41.27 13.79 24.97
N LYS A 149 -41.41 13.74 23.65
CA LYS A 149 -41.20 12.55 22.84
C LYS A 149 -39.74 12.13 23.06
N LYS A 150 -39.52 10.90 23.44
CA LYS A 150 -38.17 10.33 23.57
C LYS A 150 -37.48 10.50 22.20
N PRO A 151 -36.26 11.09 22.14
CA PRO A 151 -35.59 11.30 20.88
C PRO A 151 -35.46 9.98 20.14
N GLU A 152 -35.84 9.97 18.87
CA GLU A 152 -35.77 8.78 18.01
C GLU A 152 -34.32 8.54 17.60
N ALA A 153 -33.81 7.33 17.85
CA ALA A 153 -32.44 6.99 17.55
C ALA A 153 -32.17 6.98 16.03
N ASN A 154 -31.05 7.51 15.60
CA ASN A 154 -30.66 7.53 14.20
C ASN A 154 -30.36 6.10 13.71
N PRO A 155 -31.06 5.59 12.68
CA PRO A 155 -30.87 4.23 12.18
C PRO A 155 -29.42 3.98 11.66
N GLU A 156 -28.80 4.98 11.03
CA GLU A 156 -27.41 4.89 10.57
C GLU A 156 -26.45 4.70 11.76
N TYR A 157 -26.64 5.50 12.82
CA TYR A 157 -25.82 5.36 14.03
C TYR A 157 -25.94 3.97 14.65
N LEU A 158 -27.16 3.43 14.76
CA LEU A 158 -27.38 2.10 15.32
C LEU A 158 -26.77 1.00 14.46
N ARG A 159 -26.90 1.09 13.14
CA ARG A 159 -26.27 0.16 12.19
C ARG A 159 -24.76 0.14 12.35
N ILE A 160 -24.13 1.31 12.39
CA ILE A 160 -22.67 1.41 12.53
C ILE A 160 -22.24 0.87 13.90
N LEU A 161 -22.99 1.17 14.94
CA LEU A 161 -22.70 0.65 16.29
C LEU A 161 -22.72 -0.88 16.31
N SER A 162 -23.71 -1.51 15.65
CA SER A 162 -23.77 -2.98 15.55
C SER A 162 -22.56 -3.58 14.82
N LEU A 163 -22.05 -2.91 13.78
CA LEU A 163 -20.82 -3.35 13.09
C LEU A 163 -19.59 -3.33 14.02
N PHE A 164 -19.47 -2.33 14.90
CA PHE A 164 -18.39 -2.29 15.89
C PHE A 164 -18.50 -3.44 16.91
N GLU A 165 -19.71 -3.81 17.32
CA GLU A 165 -19.90 -4.93 18.25
C GLU A 165 -19.61 -6.29 17.58
N GLU A 166 -20.03 -6.48 16.33
CA GLU A 166 -19.71 -7.68 15.54
C GLU A 166 -18.20 -7.85 15.33
N GLU A 167 -17.48 -6.77 14.99
CA GLU A 167 -16.04 -6.78 14.83
C GLU A 167 -15.31 -7.18 16.11
N LYS A 168 -15.78 -6.68 17.27
CA LYS A 168 -15.25 -7.03 18.57
C LYS A 168 -15.41 -8.52 18.88
N ILE A 169 -16.60 -9.09 18.62
CA ILE A 169 -16.88 -10.51 18.82
C ILE A 169 -16.00 -11.38 17.93
N ASN A 170 -15.84 -11.02 16.66
CA ASN A 170 -15.01 -11.76 15.72
C ASN A 170 -13.54 -11.76 16.13
N LYS A 171 -13.04 -10.60 16.57
CA LYS A 171 -11.68 -10.47 17.09
C LYS A 171 -11.43 -11.42 18.28
N GLU A 172 -12.33 -11.48 19.25
CA GLU A 172 -12.19 -12.35 20.42
C GLU A 172 -12.16 -13.84 20.04
N LYS A 173 -12.93 -14.24 19.02
CA LYS A 173 -12.93 -15.63 18.51
C LYS A 173 -11.61 -16.00 17.87
N VAL A 174 -11.07 -15.14 17.01
CA VAL A 174 -9.80 -15.38 16.31
C VAL A 174 -8.63 -15.46 17.29
N VAL A 175 -8.54 -14.54 18.25
CA VAL A 175 -7.48 -14.53 19.27
C VAL A 175 -7.52 -15.81 20.11
N LYS A 176 -8.70 -16.25 20.56
CA LYS A 176 -8.85 -17.49 21.32
C LYS A 176 -8.43 -18.72 20.52
N SER A 177 -8.79 -18.78 19.25
CA SER A 177 -8.48 -19.91 18.37
C SER A 177 -6.96 -20.02 18.10
N ASN A 178 -6.31 -18.92 17.80
CA ASN A 178 -4.86 -18.90 17.55
C ASN A 178 -4.05 -19.19 18.83
N THR A 179 -4.56 -18.86 20.01
CA THR A 179 -3.92 -19.19 21.28
C THR A 179 -4.03 -20.68 21.59
N LEU A 180 -5.14 -21.33 21.25
CA LEU A 180 -5.34 -22.78 21.43
C LEU A 180 -4.48 -23.62 20.47
N ALA A 181 -4.21 -23.13 19.26
CA ALA A 181 -3.36 -23.81 18.28
C ALA A 181 -1.86 -23.81 18.68
N LYS A 182 -1.44 -22.95 19.59
CA LYS A 182 -0.04 -22.80 20.06
C LYS A 182 0.29 -23.50 21.40
N ASN A 183 -0.63 -24.22 22.03
CA ASN A 183 -0.31 -24.97 23.25
C ASN A 183 0.25 -26.36 22.90
N PRO A 184 1.57 -26.59 22.97
CA PRO A 184 2.19 -27.91 22.90
C PRO A 184 2.19 -28.53 24.31
N ALA A 185 1.06 -29.04 24.75
CA ALA A 185 1.04 -29.93 25.89
C ALA A 185 0.71 -31.32 25.38
N ASP A 186 1.67 -31.94 24.71
CA ASP A 186 1.89 -33.38 24.61
C ASP A 186 3.14 -33.64 23.75
N GLU A 187 4.32 -33.50 24.35
CA GLU A 187 5.54 -34.09 23.80
C GLU A 187 5.54 -35.58 24.08
N SER A 188 5.17 -36.37 23.07
CA SER A 188 5.59 -37.79 22.92
C SER A 188 6.52 -37.90 21.72
N PRO A 189 7.64 -38.64 21.84
CA PRO A 189 8.68 -38.59 20.82
C PRO A 189 8.38 -39.49 19.62
N ALA A 190 8.69 -38.94 18.46
CA ALA A 190 9.09 -39.61 17.22
C ALA A 190 8.11 -40.55 16.52
N THR A 191 7.46 -40.03 15.49
CA THR A 191 7.35 -40.78 14.21
C THR A 191 7.13 -39.77 13.09
N SER A 192 7.91 -39.88 12.02
CA SER A 192 7.85 -39.11 10.79
C SER A 192 6.41 -39.04 10.27
N SER A 193 5.79 -37.87 10.32
CA SER A 193 4.46 -37.63 9.81
C SER A 193 4.47 -36.38 8.90
N PRO A 194 3.56 -36.31 7.89
CA PRO A 194 3.58 -35.27 6.86
C PRO A 194 3.40 -33.90 7.45
N GLU A 195 3.98 -32.91 6.80
CA GLU A 195 3.87 -31.51 7.10
C GLU A 195 2.46 -31.13 7.59
N LYS A 196 2.34 -30.89 8.89
CA LYS A 196 1.13 -30.26 9.44
C LYS A 196 1.02 -28.88 8.79
N THR A 197 0.15 -28.75 7.84
CA THR A 197 -0.27 -27.43 7.34
C THR A 197 -0.90 -26.71 8.52
N GLU A 198 -0.15 -25.80 9.14
CA GLU A 198 -0.69 -24.94 10.19
C GLU A 198 -1.82 -24.10 9.58
N GLU A 199 -3.05 -24.40 9.98
CA GLU A 199 -4.22 -23.66 9.54
C GLU A 199 -4.29 -22.34 10.32
N TYR A 200 -3.80 -21.26 9.71
CA TYR A 200 -3.86 -19.94 10.30
C TYR A 200 -5.27 -19.37 10.18
N ILE A 201 -5.83 -18.88 11.29
CA ILE A 201 -7.08 -18.14 11.28
C ILE A 201 -6.74 -16.66 11.15
N TYR A 202 -7.04 -16.09 9.99
CA TYR A 202 -6.80 -14.69 9.70
C TYR A 202 -7.89 -13.82 10.31
N GLU A 203 -7.51 -12.69 10.93
CA GLU A 203 -8.45 -11.68 11.38
C GLU A 203 -9.07 -10.96 10.19
N LYS A 204 -8.24 -10.70 9.16
CA LYS A 204 -8.64 -10.04 7.93
C LYS A 204 -7.97 -10.68 6.72
N VAL A 205 -8.68 -10.63 5.62
CA VAL A 205 -8.17 -11.04 4.30
C VAL A 205 -8.27 -9.85 3.38
N SER A 206 -7.23 -9.62 2.57
CA SER A 206 -7.16 -8.47 1.68
C SER A 206 -8.29 -8.45 0.64
N PRO A 207 -8.65 -7.27 0.09
CA PRO A 207 -9.78 -7.13 -0.84
C PRO A 207 -9.74 -8.06 -2.05
N ARG A 208 -8.54 -8.43 -2.52
CA ARG A 208 -8.35 -9.36 -3.65
C ARG A 208 -8.05 -10.81 -3.20
N GLY A 209 -8.16 -11.10 -1.91
CA GLY A 209 -7.91 -12.44 -1.35
C GLY A 209 -6.47 -12.92 -1.50
N LYS A 210 -5.49 -12.01 -1.48
CA LYS A 210 -4.07 -12.34 -1.69
C LYS A 210 -3.27 -12.42 -0.39
N VAL A 211 -3.66 -11.66 0.62
CA VAL A 211 -2.94 -11.52 1.88
C VAL A 211 -3.88 -11.76 3.04
N GLY A 212 -3.46 -12.59 4.00
CA GLY A 212 -4.12 -12.76 5.29
C GLY A 212 -3.37 -12.01 6.37
N LEU A 213 -4.08 -11.37 7.30
CA LEU A 213 -3.55 -10.65 8.45
C LEU A 213 -4.02 -11.25 9.74
N TRP A 214 -3.13 -11.28 10.74
CA TRP A 214 -3.49 -11.62 12.12
C TRP A 214 -2.52 -10.94 13.09
N ARG A 215 -2.86 -10.99 14.37
CA ARG A 215 -2.02 -10.48 15.46
C ARG A 215 -1.49 -11.61 16.32
N GLU A 216 -0.24 -11.47 16.74
CA GLU A 216 0.36 -12.27 17.80
C GLU A 216 0.88 -11.31 18.89
N GLY A 217 0.11 -11.17 19.97
CA GLY A 217 0.38 -10.12 20.95
C GLY A 217 0.26 -8.72 20.33
N ASN A 218 1.34 -7.96 20.37
CA ASN A 218 1.42 -6.63 19.75
C ASN A 218 2.02 -6.64 18.34
N GLN A 219 2.34 -7.81 17.81
CA GLN A 219 2.91 -7.96 16.47
C GLN A 219 1.80 -8.20 15.45
N ILE A 220 1.89 -7.51 14.32
CA ILE A 220 1.03 -7.72 13.15
C ILE A 220 1.81 -8.53 12.13
N LEU A 221 1.19 -9.61 11.67
CA LEU A 221 1.74 -10.55 10.72
C LEU A 221 0.89 -10.59 9.46
N ALA A 222 1.56 -10.82 8.33
CA ALA A 222 0.93 -11.03 7.03
C ALA A 222 1.40 -12.34 6.42
N LYS A 223 0.49 -13.05 5.75
CA LYS A 223 0.78 -14.23 4.95
C LYS A 223 0.29 -14.07 3.53
N TRP A 224 1.14 -14.45 2.57
CA TRP A 224 0.73 -14.56 1.18
C TRP A 224 -0.10 -15.84 0.97
N LEU A 225 -1.30 -15.68 0.40
CA LEU A 225 -2.29 -16.75 0.28
C LEU A 225 -2.34 -17.43 -1.10
N LYS A 226 -1.56 -16.97 -2.07
CA LYS A 226 -1.54 -17.52 -3.43
C LYS A 226 -0.34 -18.45 -3.61
N SER A 227 -0.61 -19.71 -3.92
CA SER A 227 0.42 -20.74 -4.15
C SER A 227 0.95 -20.80 -5.59
N ASP A 228 0.23 -20.19 -6.54
CA ASP A 228 0.46 -20.28 -7.98
C ASP A 228 1.37 -19.19 -8.56
N ARG A 229 1.86 -18.29 -7.74
CA ARG A 229 2.66 -17.12 -8.16
C ARG A 229 3.86 -16.90 -7.26
N SER A 230 4.91 -16.34 -7.84
CA SER A 230 6.04 -15.81 -7.08
C SER A 230 5.55 -14.79 -6.04
N LEU A 231 6.20 -14.76 -4.88
CA LEU A 231 5.92 -13.78 -3.84
C LEU A 231 6.11 -12.37 -4.39
N PRO A 232 5.20 -11.44 -4.08
CA PRO A 232 5.34 -10.06 -4.52
C PRO A 232 6.49 -9.38 -3.77
N TYR A 233 7.03 -8.30 -4.37
CA TYR A 233 8.18 -7.59 -3.83
C TYR A 233 8.00 -7.13 -2.37
N TYR A 234 6.78 -6.84 -1.94
CA TYR A 234 6.49 -6.39 -0.57
C TYR A 234 6.50 -7.52 0.48
N PHE A 235 6.70 -8.77 0.06
CA PHE A 235 7.03 -9.92 0.91
C PHE A 235 8.52 -10.28 0.89
N CYS A 236 9.35 -9.44 0.28
CA CYS A 236 10.78 -9.69 0.12
C CYS A 236 11.58 -8.62 0.87
N GLU A 237 12.64 -9.03 1.55
CA GLU A 237 13.62 -8.13 2.13
C GLU A 237 14.66 -7.74 1.06
N GLY A 238 15.07 -6.46 1.07
CA GLY A 238 16.12 -5.98 0.17
C GLY A 238 15.75 -6.03 -1.32
N ASN A 239 16.53 -6.74 -2.11
CA ASN A 239 16.44 -6.77 -3.57
C ASN A 239 15.64 -7.97 -4.12
N ASN A 240 14.54 -8.35 -3.50
CA ASN A 240 13.78 -9.56 -3.83
C ASN A 240 14.57 -10.88 -3.65
N GLU A 241 15.55 -10.90 -2.73
CA GLU A 241 16.38 -12.09 -2.52
C GLU A 241 15.89 -12.96 -1.37
N ASN A 242 15.33 -12.35 -0.33
CA ASN A 242 14.83 -13.02 0.85
C ASN A 242 13.32 -12.85 0.96
N CYS A 243 12.58 -13.54 0.11
CA CYS A 243 11.11 -13.51 0.14
C CYS A 243 10.59 -14.57 1.11
N ARG A 244 9.62 -14.22 1.94
CA ARG A 244 8.98 -15.11 2.90
C ARG A 244 7.47 -15.06 2.73
N GLU A 245 6.82 -16.20 2.82
CA GLU A 245 5.35 -16.27 2.78
C GLU A 245 4.70 -15.59 3.97
N ILE A 246 5.40 -15.55 5.11
CA ILE A 246 4.95 -14.90 6.35
C ILE A 246 5.98 -13.86 6.74
N ILE A 247 5.50 -12.65 6.98
CA ILE A 247 6.32 -11.51 7.41
C ILE A 247 5.67 -10.77 8.58
N ALA A 248 6.51 -10.20 9.45
CA ALA A 248 6.08 -9.25 10.45
C ALA A 248 6.04 -7.85 9.83
N ILE A 249 4.85 -7.23 9.84
CA ILE A 249 4.66 -5.88 9.29
C ILE A 249 5.07 -4.84 10.32
N PHE A 250 4.59 -5.00 11.56
CA PHE A 250 4.71 -3.99 12.59
C PHE A 250 4.69 -4.64 14.00
N ASN A 251 5.49 -4.08 14.88
CA ASN A 251 5.48 -4.42 16.30
C ASN A 251 5.07 -3.18 17.09
N SER A 252 3.84 -3.16 17.58
CA SER A 252 3.29 -2.02 18.29
C SER A 252 3.79 -1.93 19.72
N ALA A 253 4.10 -0.73 20.19
CA ALA A 253 4.39 -0.49 21.60
C ALA A 253 3.13 -0.57 22.48
N SER A 254 1.94 -0.37 21.92
CA SER A 254 0.64 -0.44 22.58
C SER A 254 -0.28 -1.45 21.90
N VAL A 255 -1.39 -1.78 22.57
CA VAL A 255 -2.37 -2.75 22.05
C VAL A 255 -2.98 -2.26 20.75
N VAL A 256 -2.97 -3.10 19.73
CA VAL A 256 -3.68 -2.87 18.46
C VAL A 256 -5.17 -3.15 18.68
N ARG A 257 -6.02 -2.12 18.55
CA ARG A 257 -7.46 -2.19 18.81
C ARG A 257 -8.28 -2.65 17.63
N SER A 258 -7.97 -2.12 16.45
CA SER A 258 -8.58 -2.51 15.17
C SER A 258 -7.50 -2.73 14.14
N LEU A 259 -7.75 -3.67 13.23
CA LEU A 259 -6.83 -4.06 12.15
C LEU A 259 -7.68 -4.33 10.91
N ASP A 260 -7.33 -3.74 9.78
CA ASP A 260 -7.93 -4.03 8.48
C ASP A 260 -6.99 -3.60 7.34
N PHE A 261 -7.34 -3.94 6.11
CA PHE A 261 -6.66 -3.41 4.93
C PHE A 261 -7.18 -2.01 4.57
N TYR A 262 -6.28 -1.19 4.03
CA TYR A 262 -6.69 0.06 3.41
C TYR A 262 -7.60 -0.22 2.20
N PRO A 263 -8.69 0.56 1.97
CA PRO A 263 -9.63 0.29 0.90
C PRO A 263 -8.98 0.08 -0.46
N GLY A 264 -9.29 -1.05 -1.10
CA GLY A 264 -8.77 -1.40 -2.42
C GLY A 264 -7.29 -1.80 -2.50
N ARG A 265 -6.56 -1.88 -1.37
CA ARG A 265 -5.13 -2.21 -1.31
C ARG A 265 -4.89 -3.57 -0.63
N ASP A 266 -3.97 -4.37 -1.18
CA ASP A 266 -3.51 -5.63 -0.58
C ASP A 266 -2.19 -5.45 0.18
N ASP A 267 -1.53 -4.31 0.02
CA ASP A 267 -0.19 -3.99 0.49
C ASP A 267 -0.13 -2.86 1.53
N VAL A 268 -1.30 -2.34 1.94
CA VAL A 268 -1.42 -1.29 2.96
C VAL A 268 -2.42 -1.72 4.02
N VAL A 269 -2.02 -1.64 5.27
CA VAL A 269 -2.78 -2.06 6.45
C VAL A 269 -3.13 -0.83 7.27
N VAL A 270 -4.33 -0.80 7.84
CA VAL A 270 -4.77 0.21 8.79
C VAL A 270 -4.81 -0.39 10.18
N ILE A 271 -4.30 0.33 11.15
CA ILE A 271 -4.33 -0.04 12.56
C ILE A 271 -4.88 1.08 13.43
N ALA A 272 -5.59 0.71 14.48
CA ALA A 272 -5.94 1.62 15.58
C ALA A 272 -5.12 1.25 16.82
N VAL A 273 -4.46 2.25 17.39
CA VAL A 273 -3.68 2.16 18.62
C VAL A 273 -4.13 3.26 19.58
N GLU A 274 -3.51 3.35 20.77
CA GLU A 274 -3.91 4.27 21.85
C GLU A 274 -4.09 5.73 21.39
N ASN A 275 -3.20 6.25 20.55
CA ASN A 275 -3.13 7.67 20.18
C ASN A 275 -3.67 7.99 18.77
N GLY A 276 -4.23 7.01 18.07
CA GLY A 276 -4.78 7.28 16.74
C GLY A 276 -4.92 6.05 15.85
N ILE A 277 -5.22 6.34 14.59
CA ILE A 277 -5.36 5.37 13.52
C ILE A 277 -4.34 5.70 12.44
N PHE A 278 -3.65 4.67 11.95
CA PHE A 278 -2.52 4.82 11.03
C PHE A 278 -2.61 3.83 9.88
N ALA A 279 -2.16 4.27 8.70
CA ALA A 279 -1.90 3.40 7.56
C ALA A 279 -0.42 3.01 7.53
N ILE A 280 -0.14 1.73 7.32
CA ILE A 280 1.21 1.15 7.30
C ILE A 280 1.36 0.31 6.05
N GLU A 281 2.47 0.43 5.34
CA GLU A 281 2.82 -0.49 4.27
C GLU A 281 3.21 -1.87 4.80
N ILE A 282 2.82 -2.90 4.07
CA ILE A 282 3.39 -4.25 4.24
C ILE A 282 4.85 -4.27 3.79
N ASP A 283 5.18 -3.49 2.76
CA ASP A 283 6.53 -3.39 2.20
C ASP A 283 7.56 -2.87 3.22
N SER A 284 8.38 -3.78 3.72
CA SER A 284 9.43 -3.48 4.70
C SER A 284 10.71 -2.86 4.11
N ARG A 285 10.80 -2.68 2.78
CA ARG A 285 11.93 -1.95 2.18
C ARG A 285 12.01 -0.56 2.80
N LYS A 286 13.21 -0.09 3.10
CA LYS A 286 13.41 1.24 3.68
C LYS A 286 13.00 2.34 2.68
N THR A 287 12.23 3.33 3.05
CA THR A 287 11.61 3.60 4.34
C THR A 287 10.24 2.96 4.37
N GLN A 288 9.83 2.26 5.45
CA GLN A 288 8.45 1.81 5.59
C GLN A 288 7.56 3.02 5.87
N ASN A 289 6.55 3.24 5.05
CA ASN A 289 5.64 4.36 5.23
C ASN A 289 4.61 4.07 6.31
N PHE A 290 4.49 5.01 7.23
CA PHE A 290 3.59 4.98 8.37
C PHE A 290 2.92 6.35 8.47
N GLN A 291 1.66 6.44 8.07
CA GLN A 291 0.95 7.72 7.91
C GLN A 291 -0.28 7.78 8.82
N PRO A 292 -0.48 8.88 9.58
CA PRO A 292 -1.65 9.03 10.41
C PRO A 292 -2.90 9.31 9.56
N ILE A 293 -4.01 8.62 9.90
CA ILE A 293 -5.34 8.85 9.34
C ILE A 293 -6.17 9.69 10.33
N TYR A 294 -6.12 9.34 11.62
CA TYR A 294 -6.92 9.99 12.65
C TYR A 294 -6.12 10.09 13.95
N LYS A 295 -6.20 11.22 14.64
CA LYS A 295 -5.64 11.42 15.97
C LYS A 295 -6.76 11.43 16.98
N GLY A 296 -6.69 10.59 17.99
CA GLY A 296 -7.70 10.47 19.04
C GLY A 296 -7.19 9.72 20.24
N VAL A 297 -8.06 9.48 21.20
CA VAL A 297 -7.71 8.75 22.43
C VAL A 297 -8.47 7.43 22.41
N ASP A 298 -7.73 6.35 22.27
CA ASP A 298 -8.26 4.99 22.24
C ASP A 298 -9.30 4.72 21.12
N PRO A 299 -9.08 5.22 19.89
CA PRO A 299 -10.05 5.07 18.82
C PRO A 299 -10.16 3.61 18.36
N TYR A 300 -11.33 3.27 17.81
CA TYR A 300 -11.59 2.08 17.00
C TYR A 300 -12.00 2.51 15.61
N PHE A 301 -11.79 1.65 14.62
CA PHE A 301 -12.34 1.89 13.30
C PHE A 301 -12.94 0.62 12.71
N ILE A 302 -13.84 0.82 11.77
CA ILE A 302 -14.33 -0.18 10.84
C ILE A 302 -14.36 0.40 9.43
N ILE A 303 -14.23 -0.47 8.43
CA ILE A 303 -14.38 -0.11 7.03
C ILE A 303 -15.61 -0.84 6.50
N ASP A 304 -16.60 -0.07 6.02
CA ASP A 304 -17.82 -0.57 5.41
C ASP A 304 -17.88 -0.11 3.95
N GLY A 305 -17.59 -1.01 3.02
CA GLY A 305 -17.35 -0.68 1.61
C GLY A 305 -16.16 0.25 1.45
N ASN A 306 -16.40 1.46 0.96
CA ASN A 306 -15.39 2.51 0.80
C ASN A 306 -15.47 3.59 1.89
N THR A 307 -16.25 3.35 2.94
CA THR A 307 -16.45 4.32 4.00
C THR A 307 -15.70 3.90 5.24
N PHE A 308 -14.99 4.85 5.81
CA PHE A 308 -14.20 4.67 7.00
C PHE A 308 -14.93 5.29 8.20
N TYR A 309 -15.26 4.49 9.18
CA TYR A 309 -15.92 4.94 10.41
C TYR A 309 -14.98 4.83 11.59
N VAL A 310 -14.84 5.90 12.35
CA VAL A 310 -14.05 5.97 13.58
C VAL A 310 -14.98 6.11 14.77
N LYS A 311 -14.81 5.25 15.76
CA LYS A 311 -15.42 5.40 17.06
C LYS A 311 -14.35 5.89 18.04
N ASP A 312 -14.50 7.12 18.50
CA ASP A 312 -13.67 7.72 19.54
C ASP A 312 -14.56 8.11 20.70
N LYS A 313 -14.43 7.41 21.84
CA LYS A 313 -15.32 7.49 22.98
C LYS A 313 -16.78 7.22 22.57
N ASP A 314 -17.64 8.24 22.69
CA ASP A 314 -19.06 8.18 22.38
C ASP A 314 -19.40 8.72 20.98
N ALA A 315 -18.44 9.25 20.25
CA ALA A 315 -18.64 9.78 18.91
C ALA A 315 -18.36 8.72 17.85
N ILE A 316 -19.20 8.72 16.81
CA ILE A 316 -18.93 8.00 15.56
C ILE A 316 -18.69 9.07 14.49
N ILE A 317 -17.54 8.98 13.81
CA ILE A 317 -17.09 9.91 12.79
C ILE A 317 -16.95 9.14 11.50
N LYS A 318 -17.56 9.63 10.44
CA LYS A 318 -17.40 9.13 9.06
C LYS A 318 -16.30 9.92 8.40
N ILE A 319 -15.26 9.26 7.90
CA ILE A 319 -14.09 9.87 7.28
C ILE A 319 -14.02 9.47 5.81
N LYS A 320 -13.72 10.42 4.95
CA LYS A 320 -13.31 10.19 3.55
C LYS A 320 -11.79 10.21 3.47
N ILE A 321 -11.22 9.14 2.94
CA ILE A 321 -9.78 8.96 2.74
C ILE A 321 -9.47 8.55 1.30
#